data_1d51cd13c904c5fab822e38b70b1de71
#
_entry.id   1d51cd13c904c5fab822e38b70b1de71
#
_cell.length_a   1.000
_cell.length_b   1.000
_cell.length_c   1.000
_cell.angle_alpha   90.00
_cell.angle_beta   90.00
_cell.angle_gamma   90.00
#
_symmetry.space_group_name_H-M   'P 1'
#
loop_
_entity.id
_entity.type
_entity.pdbx_description
1 polymer ?
#
loop_
_entity_poly.entity_id
_entity_poly.type
_entity_poly.pdbx_seq_one_letter_code
_entity_poly.pdbx_strand_id
1 'polypeptide(L)'
;RMDAAVLALEAIRRDRACQIARAGGVDKALKAELLEHRIDTTVSEALVMGLLLQGVRTFFCVFGHGSTEVGEVLRIYQEQGFLRVCGVRSEIEASHAATALRWVTGERAAVVTSIGPGALQALAAAIAPRSDGLGIWYLLGDETTEDEGPNMQQVPGTEQNAFLRLFGAMGSTYSLHTPQALPTALRRGLNTVDHPH
;
A
#
# COMPACT_ATOMS: atom_id res chain seq x y z
N ARG A 1 -8.68 -9.00 25.84
CA ARG A 1 -9.51 -7.77 25.74
C ARG A 1 -8.75 -6.81 24.86
N MET A 2 -9.38 -6.36 23.77
CA MET A 2 -8.82 -5.33 22.89
C MET A 2 -8.68 -4.02 23.70
N ASP A 3 -7.57 -3.30 23.50
CA ASP A 3 -7.32 -2.03 24.17
C ASP A 3 -8.37 -0.98 23.75
N ALA A 4 -8.84 -0.17 24.66
CA ALA A 4 -9.82 0.89 24.41
C ALA A 4 -9.33 1.89 23.35
N ALA A 5 -8.04 2.14 23.29
CA ALA A 5 -7.42 3.01 22.28
C ALA A 5 -7.51 2.40 20.87
N VAL A 6 -7.34 1.08 20.74
CA VAL A 6 -7.48 0.37 19.45
C VAL A 6 -8.91 0.43 18.96
N LEU A 7 -9.89 0.21 19.84
CA LEU A 7 -11.30 0.31 19.51
C LEU A 7 -11.71 1.73 19.07
N ALA A 8 -11.19 2.75 19.75
CA ALA A 8 -11.45 4.14 19.40
C ALA A 8 -10.87 4.48 18.01
N LEU A 9 -9.65 4.04 17.71
CA LEU A 9 -9.01 4.23 16.41
C LEU A 9 -9.80 3.54 15.28
N GLU A 10 -10.25 2.30 15.52
CA GLU A 10 -11.08 1.57 14.56
C GLU A 10 -12.39 2.29 14.27
N ALA A 11 -13.06 2.82 15.29
CA ALA A 11 -14.30 3.57 15.13
C ALA A 11 -14.10 4.85 14.29
N ILE A 12 -13.03 5.60 14.53
CA ILE A 12 -12.65 6.79 13.76
C ILE A 12 -12.38 6.43 12.30
N ARG A 13 -11.64 5.35 12.05
CA ARG A 13 -11.34 4.86 10.70
C ARG A 13 -12.62 4.43 9.96
N ARG A 14 -13.56 3.75 10.64
CA ARG A 14 -14.86 3.36 10.05
C ARG A 14 -15.69 4.56 9.63
N ASP A 15 -15.77 5.55 10.48
CA ASP A 15 -16.52 6.78 10.17
C ASP A 15 -15.92 7.48 8.95
N ARG A 16 -14.61 7.65 8.94
CA ARG A 16 -13.87 8.26 7.83
C ARG A 16 -14.05 7.49 6.52
N ALA A 17 -13.91 6.16 6.56
CA ALA A 17 -14.13 5.30 5.40
C ALA A 17 -15.58 5.39 4.88
N CYS A 18 -16.57 5.46 5.78
CA CYS A 18 -17.98 5.66 5.45
C CYS A 18 -18.21 7.01 4.75
N GLN A 19 -17.63 8.08 5.25
CA GLN A 19 -17.74 9.42 4.65
C GLN A 19 -17.13 9.45 3.23
N ILE A 20 -15.96 8.82 3.04
CA ILE A 20 -15.30 8.70 1.73
C ILE A 20 -16.17 7.88 0.77
N ALA A 21 -16.71 6.76 1.22
CA ALA A 21 -17.57 5.90 0.40
C ALA A 21 -18.85 6.63 -0.03
N ARG A 22 -19.52 7.32 0.89
CA ARG A 22 -20.72 8.12 0.61
C ARG A 22 -20.46 9.24 -0.39
N ALA A 23 -19.33 9.91 -0.28
CA ALA A 23 -18.94 10.96 -1.23
C ALA A 23 -18.49 10.42 -2.59
N GLY A 24 -18.11 9.14 -2.66
CA GLY A 24 -17.55 8.51 -3.84
C GLY A 24 -16.10 8.89 -4.12
N GLY A 25 -15.34 9.30 -3.10
CA GLY A 25 -13.92 9.60 -3.18
C GLY A 25 -13.42 10.51 -2.07
N VAL A 26 -12.11 10.43 -1.80
CA VAL A 26 -11.45 11.26 -0.78
C VAL A 26 -11.54 12.75 -1.15
N ASP A 27 -11.26 13.08 -2.40
CA ASP A 27 -11.34 14.45 -2.93
C ASP A 27 -12.76 15.02 -2.88
N LYS A 28 -13.76 14.19 -3.15
CA LYS A 28 -15.17 14.58 -3.08
C LYS A 28 -15.63 14.75 -1.64
N ALA A 29 -15.16 13.90 -0.72
CA ALA A 29 -15.45 14.01 0.70
C ALA A 29 -14.87 15.31 1.29
N LEU A 30 -13.65 15.69 0.89
CA LEU A 30 -13.03 16.96 1.27
C LEU A 30 -13.81 18.16 0.72
N LYS A 31 -14.20 18.14 -0.56
CA LYS A 31 -15.00 19.23 -1.18
C LYS A 31 -16.39 19.36 -0.58
N ALA A 32 -16.96 18.27 -0.07
CA ALA A 32 -18.26 18.25 0.58
C ALA A 32 -18.18 18.54 2.09
N GLU A 33 -17.00 18.89 2.60
CA GLU A 33 -16.72 19.15 4.02
C GLU A 33 -17.10 17.98 4.94
N LEU A 34 -17.13 16.76 4.40
CA LEU A 34 -17.33 15.54 5.17
C LEU A 34 -16.06 15.07 5.86
N LEU A 35 -14.90 15.48 5.35
CA LEU A 35 -13.59 15.24 5.95
C LEU A 35 -12.93 16.56 6.28
N GLU A 36 -12.25 16.59 7.41
CA GLU A 36 -11.38 17.71 7.77
C GLU A 36 -10.13 17.74 6.86
N HIS A 37 -9.66 18.94 6.54
CA HIS A 37 -8.42 19.12 5.77
C HIS A 37 -7.15 18.72 6.52
N ARG A 38 -7.24 18.63 7.84
CA ARG A 38 -6.16 18.13 8.72
C ARG A 38 -6.75 17.09 9.65
N ILE A 39 -6.20 15.91 9.60
CA ILE A 39 -6.62 14.76 10.40
C ILE A 39 -5.42 14.16 11.11
N ASP A 40 -5.62 13.72 12.34
CA ASP A 40 -4.68 12.83 13.02
C ASP A 40 -4.97 11.41 12.56
N THR A 41 -3.94 10.74 12.06
CA THR A 41 -4.05 9.39 11.53
C THR A 41 -2.73 8.66 11.57
N THR A 42 -2.76 7.34 11.33
CA THR A 42 -1.52 6.55 11.18
C THR A 42 -0.97 6.67 9.76
N VAL A 43 0.31 6.35 9.60
CA VAL A 43 0.97 6.31 8.29
C VAL A 43 0.26 5.34 7.35
N SER A 44 -0.17 4.18 7.87
CA SER A 44 -0.89 3.16 7.09
C SER A 44 -2.21 3.69 6.53
N GLU A 45 -3.01 4.39 7.34
CA GLU A 45 -4.26 4.97 6.86
C GLU A 45 -4.01 6.13 5.89
N ALA A 46 -3.05 7.01 6.19
CA ALA A 46 -2.67 8.10 5.29
C ALA A 46 -2.16 7.59 3.93
N LEU A 47 -1.41 6.47 3.91
CA LEU A 47 -0.97 5.79 2.71
C LEU A 47 -2.16 5.29 1.88
N VAL A 48 -3.10 4.57 2.51
CA VAL A 48 -4.30 4.07 1.82
C VAL A 48 -5.13 5.23 1.26
N MET A 49 -5.38 6.28 2.05
CA MET A 49 -6.12 7.46 1.58
C MET A 49 -5.40 8.15 0.40
N GLY A 50 -4.07 8.25 0.45
CA GLY A 50 -3.27 8.81 -0.63
C GLY A 50 -3.36 7.99 -1.92
N LEU A 51 -3.37 6.67 -1.83
CA LEU A 51 -3.56 5.77 -2.97
C LEU A 51 -4.99 5.88 -3.52
N LEU A 52 -6.00 6.00 -2.67
CA LEU A 52 -7.39 6.23 -3.07
C LEU A 52 -7.54 7.57 -3.82
N LEU A 53 -6.85 8.64 -3.38
CA LEU A 53 -6.78 9.92 -4.10
C LEU A 53 -6.17 9.77 -5.50
N GLN A 54 -5.23 8.85 -5.66
CA GLN A 54 -4.62 8.52 -6.96
C GLN A 54 -5.46 7.55 -7.80
N GLY A 55 -6.65 7.16 -7.33
CA GLY A 55 -7.56 6.28 -8.05
C GLY A 55 -7.24 4.79 -7.91
N VAL A 56 -6.35 4.39 -6.99
CA VAL A 56 -6.12 2.97 -6.69
C VAL A 56 -7.29 2.46 -5.86
N ARG A 57 -8.03 1.49 -6.40
CA ARG A 57 -9.23 0.91 -5.77
C ARG A 57 -9.13 -0.59 -5.57
N THR A 58 -8.15 -1.24 -6.17
CA THR A 58 -7.97 -2.69 -6.10
C THR A 58 -6.59 -3.01 -5.55
N PHE A 59 -6.57 -3.83 -4.50
CA PHE A 59 -5.38 -4.26 -3.79
C PHE A 59 -5.30 -5.78 -3.82
N PHE A 60 -4.26 -6.33 -4.41
CA PHE A 60 -3.97 -7.77 -4.41
C PHE A 60 -2.98 -8.06 -3.29
N CYS A 61 -3.34 -8.93 -2.35
CA CYS A 61 -2.66 -8.99 -1.06
C CYS A 61 -2.27 -10.41 -0.66
N VAL A 62 -1.05 -10.51 -0.14
CA VAL A 62 -0.58 -11.60 0.72
C VAL A 62 0.01 -10.95 1.97
N PHE A 63 -0.81 -10.84 3.01
CA PHE A 63 -0.40 -10.14 4.22
C PHE A 63 0.54 -10.98 5.08
N GLY A 64 1.36 -10.30 5.86
CA GLY A 64 2.26 -10.87 6.83
C GLY A 64 3.01 -9.78 7.59
N HIS A 65 4.18 -10.12 8.12
CA HIS A 65 4.99 -9.18 8.87
C HIS A 65 5.28 -7.91 8.05
N GLY A 66 5.19 -6.74 8.70
CA GLY A 66 5.39 -5.43 8.08
C GLY A 66 4.20 -4.88 7.29
N SER A 67 3.13 -5.67 7.02
CA SER A 67 1.96 -5.21 6.25
C SER A 67 0.63 -5.36 6.99
N THR A 68 0.62 -5.81 8.25
CA THR A 68 -0.61 -6.13 8.99
C THR A 68 -1.46 -4.89 9.26
N GLU A 69 -0.89 -3.76 9.61
CA GLU A 69 -1.65 -2.54 9.86
C GLU A 69 -2.29 -1.98 8.58
N VAL A 70 -1.57 -2.03 7.46
CA VAL A 70 -2.15 -1.68 6.15
C VAL A 70 -3.32 -2.61 5.83
N GLY A 71 -3.19 -3.91 6.12
CA GLY A 71 -4.25 -4.90 5.95
C GLY A 71 -5.48 -4.56 6.77
N GLU A 72 -5.32 -4.13 8.02
CA GLU A 72 -6.42 -3.73 8.89
C GLU A 72 -7.14 -2.47 8.38
N VAL A 73 -6.41 -1.49 7.91
CA VAL A 73 -7.00 -0.31 7.25
C VAL A 73 -7.79 -0.72 6.02
N LEU A 74 -7.19 -1.53 5.14
CA LEU A 74 -7.85 -1.99 3.92
C LEU A 74 -9.12 -2.78 4.21
N ARG A 75 -9.14 -3.63 5.25
CA ARG A 75 -10.34 -4.35 5.71
C ARG A 75 -11.48 -3.38 6.04
N ILE A 76 -11.20 -2.37 6.87
CA ILE A 76 -12.19 -1.38 7.30
C ILE A 76 -12.77 -0.62 6.10
N TYR A 77 -11.92 -0.18 5.18
CA TYR A 77 -12.34 0.56 3.98
C TYR A 77 -13.11 -0.32 2.99
N GLN A 78 -12.74 -1.60 2.85
CA GLN A 78 -13.48 -2.57 2.04
C GLN A 78 -14.90 -2.82 2.59
N GLU A 79 -15.07 -2.91 3.90
CA GLU A 79 -16.38 -3.07 4.55
C GLU A 79 -17.35 -1.94 4.20
N GLN A 80 -16.86 -0.76 3.84
CA GLN A 80 -17.67 0.35 3.34
C GLN A 80 -17.92 0.31 1.81
N GLY A 81 -17.44 -0.72 1.13
CA GLY A 81 -17.67 -0.93 -0.30
C GLY A 81 -16.90 0.02 -1.23
N PHE A 82 -15.90 0.73 -0.72
CA PHE A 82 -15.19 1.75 -1.50
C PHE A 82 -13.96 1.24 -2.24
N LEU A 83 -13.36 0.16 -1.77
CA LEU A 83 -12.23 -0.50 -2.42
C LEU A 83 -12.40 -2.02 -2.39
N ARG A 84 -11.54 -2.72 -3.13
CA ARG A 84 -11.50 -4.19 -3.21
C ARG A 84 -10.16 -4.69 -2.70
N VAL A 85 -10.21 -5.64 -1.78
CA VAL A 85 -9.04 -6.38 -1.31
C VAL A 85 -9.18 -7.82 -1.80
N CYS A 86 -8.25 -8.22 -2.65
CA CYS A 86 -8.22 -9.55 -3.24
C CYS A 86 -7.08 -10.34 -2.57
N GLY A 87 -7.42 -11.18 -1.61
CA GLY A 87 -6.47 -12.16 -1.07
C GLY A 87 -6.17 -13.23 -2.12
N VAL A 88 -4.90 -13.46 -2.39
CA VAL A 88 -4.43 -14.47 -3.34
C VAL A 88 -3.48 -15.45 -2.66
N ARG A 89 -3.11 -16.54 -3.34
CA ARG A 89 -2.31 -17.61 -2.74
C ARG A 89 -0.79 -17.35 -2.76
N SER A 90 -0.35 -16.43 -3.62
CA SER A 90 1.06 -16.06 -3.70
C SER A 90 1.24 -14.63 -4.20
N GLU A 91 2.37 -14.04 -3.89
CA GLU A 91 2.73 -12.69 -4.31
C GLU A 91 2.99 -12.62 -5.83
N ILE A 92 3.36 -13.74 -6.44
CA ILE A 92 3.46 -13.89 -7.89
C ILE A 92 2.07 -13.74 -8.52
N GLU A 93 1.05 -14.43 -7.99
CA GLU A 93 -0.35 -14.26 -8.43
C GLU A 93 -0.82 -12.82 -8.25
N ALA A 94 -0.52 -12.19 -7.09
CA ALA A 94 -0.87 -10.80 -6.83
C ALA A 94 -0.33 -9.86 -7.90
N SER A 95 0.94 -10.02 -8.23
CA SER A 95 1.64 -9.20 -9.22
C SER A 95 1.06 -9.39 -10.63
N HIS A 96 0.83 -10.63 -11.06
CA HIS A 96 0.22 -10.91 -12.35
C HIS A 96 -1.25 -10.44 -12.44
N ALA A 97 -2.03 -10.60 -11.37
CA ALA A 97 -3.41 -10.12 -11.33
C ALA A 97 -3.48 -8.59 -11.43
N ALA A 98 -2.59 -7.88 -10.72
CA ALA A 98 -2.48 -6.43 -10.82
C ALA A 98 -2.07 -5.98 -12.24
N THR A 99 -1.13 -6.68 -12.84
CA THR A 99 -0.68 -6.45 -14.22
C THR A 99 -1.81 -6.65 -15.22
N ALA A 100 -2.56 -7.76 -15.11
CA ALA A 100 -3.70 -8.05 -15.98
C ALA A 100 -4.82 -7.00 -15.83
N LEU A 101 -5.15 -6.59 -14.60
CA LEU A 101 -6.14 -5.55 -14.35
C LEU A 101 -5.71 -4.22 -15.02
N ARG A 102 -4.47 -3.81 -14.81
CA ARG A 102 -3.93 -2.58 -15.41
C ARG A 102 -3.95 -2.64 -16.93
N TRP A 103 -3.55 -3.78 -17.50
CA TRP A 103 -3.51 -3.98 -18.95
C TRP A 103 -4.90 -3.90 -19.59
N VAL A 104 -5.86 -4.66 -19.04
CA VAL A 104 -7.18 -4.81 -19.65
C VAL A 104 -8.07 -3.60 -19.43
N THR A 105 -8.00 -2.99 -18.24
CA THR A 105 -8.95 -1.93 -17.84
C THR A 105 -8.33 -0.54 -17.74
N GLY A 106 -7.02 -0.43 -17.69
CA GLY A 106 -6.32 0.81 -17.36
C GLY A 106 -6.39 1.19 -15.87
N GLU A 107 -7.08 0.41 -15.04
CA GLU A 107 -7.24 0.69 -13.60
C GLU A 107 -5.91 0.58 -12.87
N ARG A 108 -5.58 1.54 -12.02
CA ARG A 108 -4.41 1.47 -11.16
C ARG A 108 -4.67 0.46 -10.05
N ALA A 109 -3.70 -0.45 -9.84
CA ALA A 109 -3.75 -1.46 -8.81
C ALA A 109 -2.54 -1.39 -7.90
N ALA A 110 -2.67 -1.96 -6.70
CA ALA A 110 -1.57 -2.15 -5.77
C ALA A 110 -1.41 -3.63 -5.40
N VAL A 111 -0.17 -4.04 -5.25
CA VAL A 111 0.24 -5.32 -4.66
C VAL A 111 0.75 -5.04 -3.26
N VAL A 112 0.25 -5.77 -2.27
CA VAL A 112 0.65 -5.64 -0.87
C VAL A 112 1.23 -6.98 -0.40
N THR A 113 2.45 -6.95 0.11
CA THR A 113 3.14 -8.17 0.54
C THR A 113 3.70 -8.04 1.95
N SER A 114 4.07 -9.18 2.52
CA SER A 114 4.94 -9.22 3.70
C SER A 114 6.36 -8.83 3.34
N ILE A 115 7.19 -8.69 4.37
CA ILE A 115 8.64 -8.48 4.26
C ILE A 115 9.33 -9.73 3.67
N GLY A 116 10.54 -9.57 3.20
CA GLY A 116 11.47 -10.66 2.87
C GLY A 116 11.02 -11.52 1.71
N PRO A 117 10.76 -12.83 1.95
CA PRO A 117 10.34 -13.76 0.90
C PRO A 117 9.13 -13.30 0.10
N GLY A 118 8.14 -12.65 0.75
CA GLY A 118 6.97 -12.10 0.08
C GLY A 118 7.34 -11.02 -0.93
N ALA A 119 8.19 -10.08 -0.52
CA ALA A 119 8.71 -9.06 -1.41
C ALA A 119 9.47 -9.67 -2.60
N LEU A 120 10.33 -10.68 -2.36
CA LEU A 120 11.10 -11.35 -3.41
C LEU A 120 10.22 -12.13 -4.40
N GLN A 121 9.14 -12.76 -3.94
CA GLN A 121 8.17 -13.40 -4.83
C GLN A 121 7.45 -12.39 -5.72
N ALA A 122 7.04 -11.25 -5.17
CA ALA A 122 6.45 -10.17 -5.95
C ALA A 122 7.45 -9.62 -6.99
N LEU A 123 8.74 -9.51 -6.63
CA LEU A 123 9.81 -9.07 -7.53
C LEU A 123 9.93 -9.98 -8.76
N ALA A 124 9.85 -11.30 -8.57
CA ALA A 124 9.96 -12.27 -9.66
C ALA A 124 8.92 -12.02 -10.78
N ALA A 125 7.71 -11.58 -10.40
CA ALA A 125 6.64 -11.27 -11.36
C ALA A 125 6.62 -9.80 -11.81
N ALA A 126 7.34 -8.90 -11.12
CA ALA A 126 7.37 -7.47 -11.45
C ALA A 126 8.06 -7.16 -12.80
N ILE A 127 8.79 -8.13 -13.36
CA ILE A 127 9.41 -7.97 -14.68
C ILE A 127 8.39 -7.82 -15.81
N ALA A 128 7.23 -8.50 -15.71
CA ALA A 128 6.20 -8.41 -16.74
C ALA A 128 5.64 -6.98 -16.89
N PRO A 129 5.09 -6.34 -15.84
CA PRO A 129 4.62 -4.97 -15.98
C PRO A 129 5.74 -4.00 -16.33
N ARG A 130 6.97 -4.23 -15.85
CA ARG A 130 8.12 -3.39 -16.20
C ARG A 130 8.44 -3.45 -17.70
N SER A 131 8.44 -4.66 -18.27
CA SER A 131 8.72 -4.86 -19.70
C SER A 131 7.65 -4.25 -20.60
N ASP A 132 6.40 -4.29 -20.15
CA ASP A 132 5.25 -3.83 -20.93
C ASP A 132 4.87 -2.36 -20.67
N GLY A 133 5.66 -1.65 -19.87
CA GLY A 133 5.38 -0.26 -19.54
C GLY A 133 4.09 -0.05 -18.73
N LEU A 134 3.75 -1.01 -17.88
CA LEU A 134 2.58 -0.94 -17.01
C LEU A 134 3.00 -0.56 -15.59
N GLY A 135 2.51 0.55 -15.10
CA GLY A 135 2.78 1.00 -13.74
C GLY A 135 1.88 0.30 -12.73
N ILE A 136 2.51 -0.39 -11.79
CA ILE A 136 1.86 -1.06 -10.66
C ILE A 136 2.46 -0.54 -9.36
N TRP A 137 1.63 -0.28 -8.36
CA TRP A 137 2.08 0.00 -7.01
C TRP A 137 2.49 -1.29 -6.29
N TYR A 138 3.66 -1.30 -5.69
CA TYR A 138 4.12 -2.36 -4.80
C TYR A 138 4.32 -1.79 -3.41
N LEU A 139 3.53 -2.26 -2.45
CA LEU A 139 3.61 -1.93 -1.03
C LEU A 139 4.22 -3.15 -0.32
N LEU A 140 5.48 -3.04 -0.01
CA LEU A 140 6.24 -4.14 0.58
C LEU A 140 6.42 -3.87 2.06
N GLY A 141 6.14 -4.86 2.90
CA GLY A 141 6.47 -4.79 4.31
C GLY A 141 7.98 -4.60 4.49
N ASP A 142 8.35 -3.92 5.56
CA ASP A 142 9.74 -3.74 5.97
C ASP A 142 9.83 -3.80 7.51
N GLU A 143 11.04 -3.90 8.04
CA GLU A 143 11.27 -3.89 9.47
C GLU A 143 11.20 -2.47 10.04
N THR A 144 10.94 -2.41 11.34
CA THR A 144 11.05 -1.14 12.07
C THR A 144 12.50 -0.66 12.13
N THR A 145 12.69 0.64 12.01
CA THR A 145 14.00 1.26 12.17
C THR A 145 14.44 1.38 13.64
N GLU A 146 13.51 1.11 14.58
CA GLU A 146 13.78 1.20 16.01
C GLU A 146 14.42 -0.06 16.59
N ASP A 147 14.12 -1.22 15.99
CA ASP A 147 14.60 -2.53 16.43
C ASP A 147 15.64 -3.13 15.49
N GLU A 148 16.47 -2.30 14.91
CA GLU A 148 17.55 -2.72 14.01
C GLU A 148 18.55 -3.61 14.73
N GLY A 149 18.88 -4.75 14.14
CA GLY A 149 19.87 -5.67 14.68
C GLY A 149 19.44 -7.13 14.67
N PRO A 150 19.78 -7.92 15.69
CA PRO A 150 19.60 -9.38 15.70
C PRO A 150 18.15 -9.86 15.71
N ASN A 151 17.19 -8.97 16.00
CA ASN A 151 15.77 -9.29 16.02
C ASN A 151 15.06 -9.03 14.68
N MET A 152 15.77 -8.54 13.69
CA MET A 152 15.19 -8.29 12.35
C MET A 152 14.80 -9.59 11.67
N GLN A 153 13.54 -9.67 11.25
CA GLN A 153 13.03 -10.84 10.54
C GLN A 153 13.26 -10.70 9.03
N GLN A 154 13.76 -11.80 8.44
CA GLN A 154 13.75 -11.98 6.97
C GLN A 154 14.47 -10.89 6.18
N VAL A 155 15.34 -10.13 6.82
CA VAL A 155 16.23 -9.17 6.18
C VAL A 155 17.58 -9.82 5.95
N PRO A 156 18.14 -9.78 4.73
CA PRO A 156 19.42 -10.39 4.45
C PRO A 156 20.56 -9.62 5.15
N GLY A 157 21.24 -10.31 6.05
CA GLY A 157 22.39 -9.75 6.77
C GLY A 157 22.01 -8.55 7.65
N THR A 158 22.88 -7.57 7.69
CA THR A 158 22.72 -6.32 8.46
C THR A 158 22.28 -5.15 7.60
N GLU A 159 21.83 -5.40 6.37
CA GLU A 159 21.55 -4.35 5.40
C GLU A 159 20.05 -4.14 5.18
N GLN A 160 19.48 -3.15 5.83
CA GLN A 160 18.08 -2.78 5.71
C GLN A 160 17.64 -2.40 4.29
N ASN A 161 18.54 -1.79 3.52
CA ASN A 161 18.22 -1.31 2.17
C ASN A 161 18.38 -2.37 1.06
N ALA A 162 18.59 -3.64 1.40
CA ALA A 162 18.79 -4.70 0.42
C ALA A 162 17.60 -4.81 -0.55
N PHE A 163 16.38 -4.78 -0.04
CA PHE A 163 15.17 -4.87 -0.87
C PHE A 163 14.99 -3.65 -1.77
N LEU A 164 15.28 -2.44 -1.30
CA LEU A 164 15.27 -1.22 -2.11
C LEU A 164 16.14 -1.36 -3.35
N ARG A 165 17.33 -1.92 -3.20
CA ARG A 165 18.25 -2.11 -4.34
C ARG A 165 17.75 -3.15 -5.31
N LEU A 166 17.20 -4.26 -4.81
CA LEU A 166 16.63 -5.31 -5.67
C LEU A 166 15.44 -4.77 -6.49
N PHE A 167 14.51 -4.11 -5.82
CA PHE A 167 13.36 -3.51 -6.50
C PHE A 167 13.71 -2.32 -7.37
N GLY A 168 14.81 -1.63 -7.09
CA GLY A 168 15.34 -0.53 -7.91
C GLY A 168 15.64 -0.92 -9.36
N ALA A 169 15.89 -2.21 -9.61
CA ALA A 169 16.03 -2.73 -10.97
C ALA A 169 14.70 -2.76 -11.75
N MET A 170 13.57 -2.83 -11.05
CA MET A 170 12.23 -2.90 -11.65
C MET A 170 11.52 -1.55 -11.72
N GLY A 171 12.02 -0.55 -11.04
CA GLY A 171 11.39 0.77 -11.06
C GLY A 171 11.86 1.70 -9.95
N SER A 172 11.12 2.78 -9.73
CA SER A 172 11.41 3.70 -8.64
C SER A 172 11.03 3.10 -7.30
N THR A 173 11.95 3.08 -6.37
CA THR A 173 11.76 2.58 -5.01
C THR A 173 11.89 3.68 -3.99
N TYR A 174 11.17 3.53 -2.88
CA TYR A 174 11.21 4.47 -1.79
C TYR A 174 10.99 3.75 -0.46
N SER A 175 11.89 3.91 0.50
CA SER A 175 11.68 3.44 1.87
C SER A 175 11.07 4.55 2.72
N LEU A 176 9.92 4.26 3.31
CA LEU A 176 9.18 5.23 4.11
C LEU A 176 9.60 5.13 5.58
N HIS A 177 10.67 5.84 5.94
CA HIS A 177 11.20 5.85 7.30
C HIS A 177 10.50 6.85 8.24
N THR A 178 9.88 7.88 7.68
CA THR A 178 9.21 8.92 8.49
C THR A 178 7.86 9.28 7.92
N PRO A 179 6.85 9.56 8.76
CA PRO A 179 5.53 9.96 8.31
C PRO A 179 5.53 11.17 7.37
N GLN A 180 6.42 12.12 7.61
CA GLN A 180 6.52 13.37 6.83
C GLN A 180 6.97 13.14 5.39
N ALA A 181 7.61 12.01 5.10
CA ALA A 181 8.04 11.64 3.76
C ALA A 181 6.91 11.09 2.87
N LEU A 182 5.78 10.69 3.44
CA LEU A 182 4.67 10.05 2.72
C LEU A 182 4.16 10.86 1.51
N PRO A 183 3.91 12.18 1.58
CA PRO A 183 3.44 12.93 0.42
C PRO A 183 4.44 12.89 -0.75
N THR A 184 5.74 12.90 -0.44
CA THR A 184 6.80 12.81 -1.46
C THR A 184 6.85 11.42 -2.07
N ALA A 185 6.75 10.37 -1.26
CA ALA A 185 6.71 8.99 -1.73
C ALA A 185 5.52 8.74 -2.67
N LEU A 186 4.33 9.18 -2.29
CA LEU A 186 3.12 9.06 -3.09
C LEU A 186 3.22 9.82 -4.43
N ARG A 187 3.73 11.04 -4.41
CA ARG A 187 3.91 11.84 -5.64
C ARG A 187 4.92 11.22 -6.59
N ARG A 188 6.07 10.77 -6.08
CA ARG A 188 7.09 10.08 -6.89
C ARG A 188 6.57 8.78 -7.47
N GLY A 189 5.87 7.99 -6.64
CA GLY A 189 5.29 6.73 -7.08
C GLY A 189 4.23 6.93 -8.17
N LEU A 190 3.32 7.90 -8.02
CA LEU A 190 2.32 8.20 -9.04
C LEU A 190 2.96 8.53 -10.38
N ASN A 191 4.00 9.34 -10.36
CA ASN A 191 4.74 9.72 -11.57
C ASN A 191 5.32 8.49 -12.28
N THR A 192 5.87 7.54 -11.52
CA THR A 192 6.41 6.28 -12.06
C THR A 192 5.31 5.33 -12.53
N VAL A 193 4.16 5.27 -11.83
CA VAL A 193 3.02 4.41 -12.20
C VAL A 193 2.36 4.88 -13.50
N ASP A 194 2.30 6.19 -13.72
CA ASP A 194 1.70 6.76 -14.93
C ASP A 194 2.70 6.86 -16.10
N HIS A 195 3.99 6.94 -15.80
CA HIS A 195 5.08 7.04 -16.78
C HIS A 195 6.20 6.04 -16.45
N PRO A 196 5.96 4.73 -16.65
CA PRO A 196 6.88 3.67 -16.22
C PRO A 196 8.15 3.55 -17.07
N HIS A 197 8.29 4.31 -18.14
CA HIS A 197 9.47 4.39 -19.03
C HIS A 197 10.12 5.75 -18.96
#